data_80be0a5c01cd3dce029e195b57f57ddb
#
_entry.id   80be0a5c01cd3dce029e195b57f57ddb
#
_cell.length_a   1.000
_cell.length_b   1.000
_cell.length_c   1.000
_cell.angle_alpha   90.00
_cell.angle_beta   90.00
_cell.angle_gamma   90.00
#
_symmetry.space_group_name_H-M   'P 1'
#
loop_
_entity.id
_entity.type
_entity.pdbx_description
1 polymer ?
#
loop_
_entity_poly.entity_id
_entity_poly.type
_entity_poly.pdbx_seq_one_letter_code
_entity_poly.pdbx_strand_id
1 'polypeptide(L)'
;DGIRDLRMSRELGDVYKRQITQPYITSYDFELGKDLNVTVSVETRPEVTLGEYKNIKVEADDVPEREDAYDKAIENLRNQFAEEKLVTDRKTIATDIVNIDFDGSSNGEKIKGGEAKGYRLDLGHSNFIPGFAEQLVDKNAGDEFDIDVTFPADYHDEKLKGQKATFKIKINEIKERVLPEINDEFAQKVGLDNLEALKEDIKKHLEQTRENAKRANAENAVFKKVIDGASVEISERMIDREAQSLLAEYKNRLAAQGISWEMITKTQSEDEIMKSIREDAESRIKNSLVIDKIAKEEKITLAQEDITKKFSQLGAAYGISQQEIIQQIGKNPEILSSLSQQAMNLSLIHI
;
A
#
# COMPACT_ATOMS: atom_id res chain seq x y z
N ASP A 1 -10.25 -48.51 26.15
CA ASP A 1 -10.33 -48.01 27.55
C ASP A 1 -8.94 -48.02 28.18
N GLY A 2 -8.12 -47.04 28.01
CA GLY A 2 -6.74 -46.99 28.50
C GLY A 2 -6.04 -45.62 28.36
N ILE A 3 -6.77 -44.57 28.05
CA ILE A 3 -6.21 -43.21 28.12
C ILE A 3 -6.58 -42.62 29.48
N ARG A 4 -5.90 -43.08 30.53
CA ARG A 4 -5.97 -42.46 31.84
C ARG A 4 -4.61 -41.99 32.29
N ASP A 5 -4.54 -40.66 32.56
CA ASP A 5 -3.52 -39.95 33.29
C ASP A 5 -2.11 -39.91 32.66
N LEU A 6 -1.96 -39.14 31.59
CA LEU A 6 -0.77 -38.35 31.45
C LEU A 6 -0.79 -37.33 32.62
N ARG A 7 -0.22 -37.68 33.77
CA ARG A 7 0.16 -36.73 34.80
C ARG A 7 1.23 -35.80 34.14
N MET A 8 0.74 -34.70 33.60
CA MET A 8 1.63 -33.64 33.13
C MET A 8 2.43 -33.19 34.36
N SER A 9 3.75 -33.30 34.27
CA SER A 9 4.66 -32.65 35.22
C SER A 9 4.38 -31.15 35.20
N ARG A 10 4.72 -30.43 36.26
CA ARG A 10 4.60 -28.95 36.33
C ARG A 10 5.21 -28.27 35.11
N GLU A 11 6.32 -28.80 34.62
CA GLU A 11 7.01 -28.30 33.42
C GLU A 11 6.17 -28.42 32.15
N LEU A 12 5.47 -29.55 31.91
CA LEU A 12 4.52 -29.74 30.82
C LEU A 12 3.33 -28.77 30.93
N GLY A 13 2.88 -28.46 32.14
CA GLY A 13 1.80 -27.51 32.38
C GLY A 13 2.20 -26.07 32.01
N ASP A 14 3.44 -25.67 32.21
CA ASP A 14 3.95 -24.34 31.81
C ASP A 14 4.21 -24.26 30.31
N VAL A 15 4.69 -25.32 29.68
CA VAL A 15 4.82 -25.43 28.22
C VAL A 15 3.45 -25.31 27.56
N TYR A 16 2.44 -26.00 28.10
CA TYR A 16 1.07 -25.95 27.59
C TYR A 16 0.46 -24.53 27.64
N LYS A 17 0.74 -23.77 28.68
CA LYS A 17 0.27 -22.38 28.83
C LYS A 17 0.96 -21.39 27.86
N ARG A 18 2.16 -21.71 27.39
CA ARG A 18 2.95 -20.89 26.48
C ARG A 18 2.86 -21.33 25.02
N GLN A 19 2.13 -22.41 24.73
CA GLN A 19 2.01 -22.89 23.35
C GLN A 19 1.21 -21.91 22.48
N ILE A 20 1.69 -21.74 21.26
CA ILE A 20 1.09 -20.84 20.25
C ILE A 20 0.49 -21.64 19.07
N THR A 21 0.77 -22.94 18.99
CA THR A 21 0.23 -23.83 17.97
C THR A 21 -0.32 -25.10 18.61
N GLN A 22 -1.17 -25.81 17.86
CA GLN A 22 -1.60 -27.13 18.28
C GLN A 22 -0.40 -28.10 18.29
N PRO A 23 -0.27 -28.96 19.34
CA PRO A 23 0.75 -29.99 19.38
C PRO A 23 0.64 -30.93 18.17
N TYR A 24 1.76 -31.34 17.62
CA TYR A 24 1.80 -32.30 16.53
C TYR A 24 2.76 -33.44 16.85
N ILE A 25 2.40 -34.65 16.37
CA ILE A 25 3.19 -35.84 16.57
C ILE A 25 4.34 -35.86 15.57
N THR A 26 5.57 -35.89 16.06
CA THR A 26 6.80 -35.94 15.24
C THR A 26 7.23 -37.41 14.98
N SER A 27 7.03 -38.27 15.96
CA SER A 27 7.28 -39.72 15.80
C SER A 27 6.43 -40.51 16.77
N TYR A 28 6.17 -41.74 16.41
CA TYR A 28 5.56 -42.71 17.31
C TYR A 28 6.21 -44.08 17.06
N ASP A 29 6.33 -44.87 18.12
CA ASP A 29 6.77 -46.24 18.08
C ASP A 29 5.67 -47.13 18.71
N PHE A 30 5.12 -48.03 17.89
CA PHE A 30 4.03 -48.89 18.29
C PHE A 30 4.38 -50.35 17.97
N GLU A 31 4.55 -51.18 19.01
CA GLU A 31 4.63 -52.63 18.89
C GLU A 31 3.54 -53.28 19.76
N LEU A 32 2.87 -54.27 19.21
CA LEU A 32 1.82 -54.99 19.93
C LEU A 32 2.40 -55.64 21.20
N GLY A 33 1.89 -55.29 22.38
CA GLY A 33 2.36 -55.81 23.67
C GLY A 33 3.48 -55.01 24.33
N LYS A 34 3.89 -53.88 23.73
CA LYS A 34 4.80 -52.92 24.32
C LYS A 34 4.12 -51.57 24.56
N ASP A 35 4.72 -50.72 25.36
CA ASP A 35 4.25 -49.38 25.62
C ASP A 35 4.34 -48.52 24.35
N LEU A 36 3.30 -47.68 24.11
CA LEU A 36 3.28 -46.73 23.02
C LEU A 36 4.14 -45.52 23.38
N ASN A 37 5.22 -45.30 22.62
CA ASN A 37 6.03 -44.10 22.71
C ASN A 37 5.64 -43.09 21.64
N VAL A 38 5.25 -41.88 22.05
CA VAL A 38 4.86 -40.80 21.14
C VAL A 38 5.68 -39.57 21.47
N THR A 39 6.35 -39.02 20.44
CA THR A 39 7.04 -37.74 20.55
C THR A 39 6.13 -36.63 19.98
N VAL A 40 5.83 -35.67 20.82
CA VAL A 40 4.96 -34.54 20.46
C VAL A 40 5.80 -33.29 20.50
N SER A 41 5.80 -32.52 19.42
CA SER A 41 6.41 -31.19 19.36
C SER A 41 5.36 -30.11 19.53
N VAL A 42 5.76 -29.09 20.27
CA VAL A 42 4.92 -27.93 20.60
C VAL A 42 5.74 -26.66 20.36
N GLU A 43 5.20 -25.72 19.63
CA GLU A 43 5.81 -24.39 19.53
C GLU A 43 5.37 -23.55 20.71
N THR A 44 6.33 -23.04 21.45
CA THR A 44 6.11 -22.09 22.54
C THR A 44 6.44 -20.69 22.08
N ARG A 45 5.83 -19.69 22.73
CA ARG A 45 6.15 -18.30 22.47
C ARG A 45 7.64 -18.05 22.79
N PRO A 46 8.41 -17.48 21.83
CA PRO A 46 9.82 -17.16 22.04
C PRO A 46 10.03 -16.25 23.25
N GLU A 47 11.12 -16.47 23.97
CA GLU A 47 11.55 -15.55 25.02
C GLU A 47 12.30 -14.37 24.41
N VAL A 48 11.92 -13.17 24.84
CA VAL A 48 12.52 -11.92 24.38
C VAL A 48 13.43 -11.38 25.48
N THR A 49 14.69 -11.18 25.15
CA THR A 49 15.62 -10.43 25.99
C THR A 49 15.70 -9.00 25.49
N LEU A 50 15.23 -8.06 26.28
CA LEU A 50 15.26 -6.64 25.94
C LEU A 50 16.65 -6.05 26.20
N GLY A 51 17.09 -5.15 25.31
CA GLY A 51 18.20 -4.25 25.57
C GLY A 51 17.75 -2.99 26.30
N GLU A 52 18.55 -1.94 26.20
CA GLU A 52 18.12 -0.60 26.67
C GLU A 52 17.04 -0.07 25.74
N TYR A 53 15.85 0.22 26.30
CA TYR A 53 14.72 0.73 25.56
C TYR A 53 14.15 2.03 26.13
N LYS A 54 14.70 2.54 27.25
CA LYS A 54 14.29 3.82 27.86
C LYS A 54 15.29 4.92 27.58
N ASN A 55 14.80 6.14 27.43
CA ASN A 55 15.62 7.34 27.22
C ASN A 55 16.61 7.23 26.06
N ILE A 56 16.19 6.59 24.97
CA ILE A 56 17.03 6.35 23.80
C ILE A 56 17.23 7.66 23.06
N LYS A 57 18.51 8.00 22.83
CA LYS A 57 18.88 9.10 21.93
C LYS A 57 19.16 8.54 20.55
N VAL A 58 18.50 9.10 19.56
CA VAL A 58 18.70 8.79 18.14
C VAL A 58 18.98 10.07 17.38
N GLU A 59 19.81 9.97 16.36
CA GLU A 59 19.88 10.96 15.30
C GLU A 59 18.94 10.49 14.20
N ALA A 60 17.88 11.24 13.96
CA ALA A 60 16.96 10.94 12.88
C ALA A 60 17.42 11.66 11.62
N ASP A 61 17.24 11.01 10.48
CA ASP A 61 17.50 11.62 9.19
C ASP A 61 16.63 12.87 9.02
N ASP A 62 17.27 14.01 8.70
CA ASP A 62 16.56 15.24 8.41
C ASP A 62 15.81 15.11 7.08
N VAL A 63 14.65 15.73 7.02
CA VAL A 63 13.88 15.82 5.78
C VAL A 63 14.30 17.12 5.08
N PRO A 64 15.06 17.02 3.98
CA PRO A 64 15.53 18.21 3.29
C PRO A 64 14.35 19.03 2.77
N GLU A 65 14.47 20.34 2.86
CA GLU A 65 13.53 21.23 2.21
C GLU A 65 13.72 21.13 0.70
N ARG A 66 12.63 20.81 0.00
CA ARG A 66 12.65 20.76 -1.46
C ARG A 66 12.35 22.16 -1.99
N GLU A 67 13.32 22.76 -2.66
CA GLU A 67 13.19 24.10 -3.24
C GLU A 67 11.96 24.22 -4.17
N ASP A 68 11.61 23.12 -4.85
CA ASP A 68 10.49 23.06 -5.79
C ASP A 68 9.14 22.68 -5.13
N ALA A 69 9.10 22.43 -3.83
CA ALA A 69 7.90 21.92 -3.15
C ALA A 69 6.74 22.92 -3.19
N TYR A 70 7.04 24.20 -3.02
CA TYR A 70 6.03 25.25 -3.07
C TYR A 70 5.45 25.40 -4.48
N ASP A 71 6.32 25.45 -5.49
CA ASP A 71 5.89 25.61 -6.89
C ASP A 71 5.07 24.41 -7.35
N LYS A 72 5.48 23.21 -6.96
CA LYS A 72 4.71 21.99 -7.22
C LYS A 72 3.35 21.97 -6.51
N ALA A 73 3.30 22.42 -5.26
CA ALA A 73 2.04 22.47 -4.52
C ALA A 73 1.04 23.42 -5.17
N ILE A 74 1.50 24.60 -5.57
CA ILE A 74 0.65 25.61 -6.24
C ILE A 74 0.22 25.14 -7.63
N GLU A 75 1.11 24.48 -8.37
CA GLU A 75 0.81 23.96 -9.70
C GLU A 75 -0.18 22.78 -9.65
N ASN A 76 -0.03 21.88 -8.68
CA ASN A 76 -1.00 20.82 -8.44
C ASN A 76 -2.38 21.40 -8.09
N LEU A 77 -2.42 22.43 -7.26
CA LEU A 77 -3.66 23.11 -6.90
C LEU A 77 -4.30 23.77 -8.12
N ARG A 78 -3.53 24.46 -8.96
CA ARG A 78 -4.00 25.04 -10.23
C ARG A 78 -4.59 23.95 -11.15
N ASN A 79 -3.92 22.81 -11.25
CA ASN A 79 -4.40 21.68 -12.05
C ASN A 79 -5.74 21.12 -11.57
N GLN A 80 -5.97 21.09 -10.25
CA GLN A 80 -7.25 20.67 -9.67
C GLN A 80 -8.40 21.63 -10.01
N PHE A 81 -8.11 22.92 -10.13
CA PHE A 81 -9.10 23.97 -10.44
C PHE A 81 -9.03 24.42 -11.91
N ALA A 82 -8.36 23.67 -12.76
CA ALA A 82 -8.31 23.95 -14.20
C ALA A 82 -9.71 23.85 -14.83
N GLU A 83 -10.04 24.78 -15.70
CA GLU A 83 -11.29 24.80 -16.45
C GLU A 83 -11.05 24.25 -17.86
N GLU A 84 -12.03 23.49 -18.36
CA GLU A 84 -11.99 22.99 -19.73
C GLU A 84 -12.75 23.97 -20.63
N LYS A 85 -12.07 24.56 -21.61
CA LYS A 85 -12.68 25.42 -22.62
C LYS A 85 -12.73 24.74 -23.98
N LEU A 86 -13.85 24.84 -24.66
CA LEU A 86 -14.02 24.32 -26.01
C LEU A 86 -13.13 25.12 -26.99
N VAL A 87 -12.39 24.38 -27.81
CA VAL A 87 -11.52 24.95 -28.86
C VAL A 87 -12.15 24.66 -30.22
N THR A 88 -12.40 25.73 -30.98
CA THR A 88 -13.07 25.62 -32.29
C THR A 88 -12.26 26.24 -33.44
N ASP A 89 -11.17 26.94 -33.10
CA ASP A 89 -10.41 27.81 -34.01
C ASP A 89 -9.01 27.32 -34.32
N ARG A 90 -8.59 26.22 -33.68
CA ARG A 90 -7.28 25.61 -33.91
C ARG A 90 -7.34 24.09 -33.87
N LYS A 91 -6.29 23.49 -34.34
CA LYS A 91 -6.05 22.03 -34.26
C LYS A 91 -5.60 21.62 -32.86
N THR A 92 -5.69 20.33 -32.57
CA THR A 92 -5.22 19.70 -31.33
C THR A 92 -3.74 19.90 -31.12
N ILE A 93 -3.37 20.15 -29.86
CA ILE A 93 -1.99 20.15 -29.36
C ILE A 93 -1.84 19.08 -28.27
N ALA A 94 -0.60 18.75 -27.93
CA ALA A 94 -0.26 17.66 -27.01
C ALA A 94 -0.80 17.80 -25.57
N THR A 95 -1.27 19.00 -25.18
CA THR A 95 -1.83 19.30 -23.86
C THR A 95 -3.35 19.35 -23.82
N ASP A 96 -4.00 19.15 -24.95
CA ASP A 96 -5.45 19.24 -25.07
C ASP A 96 -6.15 17.97 -24.54
N ILE A 97 -7.41 18.15 -24.23
CA ILE A 97 -8.34 17.09 -23.92
C ILE A 97 -9.26 16.93 -25.12
N VAL A 98 -9.35 15.73 -25.63
CA VAL A 98 -10.23 15.44 -26.79
C VAL A 98 -11.35 14.49 -26.42
N ASN A 99 -12.51 14.72 -26.99
CA ASN A 99 -13.61 13.77 -26.95
C ASN A 99 -13.57 13.00 -28.28
N ILE A 100 -13.37 11.68 -28.21
CA ILE A 100 -13.18 10.84 -29.39
C ILE A 100 -14.15 9.66 -29.41
N ASP A 101 -14.49 9.24 -30.62
CA ASP A 101 -14.98 7.90 -30.88
C ASP A 101 -13.84 7.09 -31.49
N PHE A 102 -13.68 5.85 -31.06
CA PHE A 102 -12.67 4.97 -31.65
C PHE A 102 -13.18 3.54 -31.79
N ASP A 103 -12.70 2.84 -32.85
CA ASP A 103 -12.98 1.43 -33.13
C ASP A 103 -11.68 0.75 -33.57
N GLY A 104 -11.15 -0.13 -32.73
CA GLY A 104 -9.86 -0.80 -32.90
C GLY A 104 -10.00 -2.18 -33.53
N SER A 105 -9.11 -2.47 -34.51
CA SER A 105 -8.97 -3.78 -35.10
C SER A 105 -7.51 -4.21 -35.16
N SER A 106 -7.26 -5.51 -35.03
CA SER A 106 -5.93 -6.11 -35.19
C SER A 106 -6.06 -7.31 -36.14
N ASN A 107 -5.21 -7.39 -37.17
CA ASN A 107 -5.24 -8.46 -38.19
C ASN A 107 -6.62 -8.65 -38.88
N GLY A 108 -7.42 -7.57 -38.96
CA GLY A 108 -8.77 -7.60 -39.55
C GLY A 108 -9.88 -8.05 -38.62
N GLU A 109 -9.58 -8.37 -37.36
CA GLU A 109 -10.55 -8.71 -36.33
C GLU A 109 -10.74 -7.54 -35.33
N LYS A 110 -11.97 -7.32 -34.89
CA LYS A 110 -12.26 -6.31 -33.87
C LYS A 110 -11.61 -6.67 -32.53
N ILE A 111 -10.99 -5.68 -31.89
CA ILE A 111 -10.40 -5.83 -30.58
C ILE A 111 -11.51 -5.76 -29.53
N LYS A 112 -11.65 -6.78 -28.71
CA LYS A 112 -12.64 -6.80 -27.62
C LYS A 112 -12.32 -5.70 -26.61
N GLY A 113 -13.26 -4.74 -26.44
CA GLY A 113 -13.03 -3.56 -25.60
C GLY A 113 -12.20 -2.46 -26.27
N GLY A 114 -11.86 -2.61 -27.54
CA GLY A 114 -11.14 -1.62 -28.34
C GLY A 114 -12.04 -0.58 -29.01
N GLU A 115 -13.30 -0.44 -28.58
CA GLU A 115 -14.25 0.54 -29.11
C GLU A 115 -14.86 1.39 -27.99
N ALA A 116 -14.99 2.67 -28.21
CA ALA A 116 -15.77 3.57 -27.35
C ALA A 116 -16.31 4.76 -28.16
N LYS A 117 -17.38 5.37 -27.65
CA LYS A 117 -17.95 6.61 -28.15
C LYS A 117 -17.94 7.67 -27.07
N GLY A 118 -17.60 8.91 -27.46
CA GLY A 118 -17.57 10.02 -26.52
C GLY A 118 -16.49 9.88 -25.44
N TYR A 119 -15.43 9.16 -25.73
CA TYR A 119 -14.36 8.93 -24.76
C TYR A 119 -13.54 10.21 -24.55
N ARG A 120 -13.39 10.61 -23.29
CA ARG A 120 -12.57 11.76 -22.92
C ARG A 120 -11.11 11.32 -22.77
N LEU A 121 -10.23 11.81 -23.61
CA LEU A 121 -8.81 11.51 -23.62
C LEU A 121 -8.00 12.79 -23.38
N ASP A 122 -7.17 12.78 -22.33
CA ASP A 122 -6.16 13.81 -22.10
C ASP A 122 -4.91 13.43 -22.87
N LEU A 123 -4.54 14.22 -23.88
CA LEU A 123 -3.39 13.92 -24.73
C LEU A 123 -2.06 14.05 -23.98
N GLY A 124 -1.99 14.96 -22.98
CA GLY A 124 -0.79 15.19 -22.20
C GLY A 124 -0.54 14.13 -21.11
N HIS A 125 -1.61 13.44 -20.67
CA HIS A 125 -1.56 12.42 -19.61
C HIS A 125 -2.27 11.13 -20.03
N SER A 126 -2.03 10.70 -21.26
CA SER A 126 -2.68 9.53 -21.83
C SER A 126 -2.12 8.22 -21.25
N ASN A 127 -3.01 7.34 -20.77
CA ASN A 127 -2.69 5.97 -20.39
C ASN A 127 -2.94 4.97 -21.53
N PHE A 128 -3.13 5.46 -22.75
CA PHE A 128 -3.26 4.62 -23.94
C PHE A 128 -1.91 4.03 -24.37
N ILE A 129 -1.96 3.06 -25.29
CA ILE A 129 -0.77 2.48 -25.89
C ILE A 129 0.12 3.58 -26.49
N PRO A 130 1.45 3.46 -26.36
CA PRO A 130 2.38 4.43 -26.93
C PRO A 130 2.13 4.65 -28.43
N GLY A 131 2.18 5.88 -28.88
CA GLY A 131 1.90 6.25 -30.27
C GLY A 131 0.42 6.51 -30.57
N PHE A 132 -0.50 6.31 -29.61
CA PHE A 132 -1.93 6.58 -29.82
C PHE A 132 -2.24 8.08 -29.70
N ALA A 133 -1.92 8.70 -28.55
CA ALA A 133 -2.22 10.11 -28.30
C ALA A 133 -1.43 11.06 -29.21
N GLU A 134 -0.19 10.71 -29.52
CA GLU A 134 0.70 11.50 -30.37
C GLU A 134 0.16 11.67 -31.79
N GLN A 135 -0.55 10.65 -32.32
CA GLN A 135 -1.14 10.72 -33.66
C GLN A 135 -2.44 11.52 -33.72
N LEU A 136 -2.99 11.89 -32.55
CA LEU A 136 -4.16 12.76 -32.45
C LEU A 136 -3.78 14.24 -32.43
N VAL A 137 -2.50 14.58 -32.36
CA VAL A 137 -2.01 15.96 -32.45
C VAL A 137 -2.11 16.48 -33.89
N ASP A 138 -2.33 17.79 -34.07
CA ASP A 138 -2.47 18.47 -35.37
C ASP A 138 -3.72 18.06 -36.16
N LYS A 139 -4.82 17.67 -35.46
CA LYS A 139 -6.13 17.32 -36.05
C LYS A 139 -7.20 18.33 -35.71
N ASN A 140 -8.25 18.43 -36.51
CA ASN A 140 -9.39 19.30 -36.25
C ASN A 140 -10.52 18.53 -35.54
N ALA A 141 -11.39 19.26 -34.88
CA ALA A 141 -12.66 18.71 -34.44
C ALA A 141 -13.49 18.29 -35.68
N GLY A 142 -14.09 17.12 -35.63
CA GLY A 142 -14.82 16.52 -36.72
C GLY A 142 -13.98 15.64 -37.66
N ASP A 143 -12.66 15.64 -37.58
CA ASP A 143 -11.79 14.81 -38.40
C ASP A 143 -12.01 13.32 -38.08
N GLU A 144 -12.08 12.51 -39.16
CA GLU A 144 -12.12 11.04 -39.11
C GLU A 144 -10.88 10.51 -39.80
N PHE A 145 -10.11 9.67 -39.13
CA PHE A 145 -8.87 9.12 -39.66
C PHE A 145 -8.50 7.81 -38.98
N ASP A 146 -7.62 7.06 -39.62
CA ASP A 146 -7.06 5.83 -39.06
C ASP A 146 -5.68 6.11 -38.45
N ILE A 147 -5.38 5.48 -37.33
CA ILE A 147 -4.06 5.49 -36.67
C ILE A 147 -3.55 4.05 -36.56
N ASP A 148 -2.26 3.86 -36.77
CA ASP A 148 -1.61 2.59 -36.57
C ASP A 148 -0.74 2.63 -35.31
N VAL A 149 -0.95 1.68 -34.42
CA VAL A 149 -0.19 1.54 -33.18
C VAL A 149 0.28 0.10 -33.02
N THR A 150 1.31 -0.10 -32.22
CA THR A 150 1.81 -1.43 -31.90
C THR A 150 1.64 -1.64 -30.37
N PHE A 151 0.96 -2.70 -30.00
CA PHE A 151 0.82 -3.06 -28.61
C PHE A 151 2.18 -3.40 -28.00
N PRO A 152 2.46 -2.96 -26.76
CA PRO A 152 3.68 -3.32 -26.03
C PRO A 152 3.84 -4.84 -25.93
N ALA A 153 5.10 -5.31 -25.84
CA ALA A 153 5.40 -6.73 -25.69
C ALA A 153 4.94 -7.32 -24.35
N ASP A 154 4.71 -6.46 -23.35
CA ASP A 154 4.24 -6.76 -22.00
C ASP A 154 2.74 -6.49 -21.81
N TYR A 155 1.99 -6.25 -22.90
CA TYR A 155 0.55 -5.97 -22.81
C TYR A 155 -0.19 -7.12 -22.14
N HIS A 156 -1.23 -6.81 -21.38
CA HIS A 156 -1.96 -7.79 -20.55
C HIS A 156 -2.70 -8.88 -21.35
N ASP A 157 -3.15 -8.57 -22.59
CA ASP A 157 -3.77 -9.57 -23.48
C ASP A 157 -2.70 -10.23 -24.37
N GLU A 158 -2.46 -11.53 -24.15
CA GLU A 158 -1.46 -12.31 -24.90
C GLU A 158 -1.65 -12.31 -26.41
N LYS A 159 -2.90 -12.18 -26.88
CA LYS A 159 -3.22 -12.17 -28.32
C LYS A 159 -2.83 -10.86 -28.98
N LEU A 160 -2.71 -9.80 -28.19
CA LEU A 160 -2.41 -8.45 -28.68
C LEU A 160 -0.94 -8.06 -28.47
N LYS A 161 -0.19 -8.80 -27.66
CA LYS A 161 1.24 -8.54 -27.40
C LYS A 161 2.05 -8.39 -28.68
N GLY A 162 2.69 -7.22 -28.83
CA GLY A 162 3.54 -6.93 -30.01
C GLY A 162 2.80 -6.87 -31.34
N GLN A 163 1.46 -6.98 -31.34
CA GLN A 163 0.66 -6.94 -32.57
C GLN A 163 0.40 -5.50 -33.00
N LYS A 164 0.32 -5.32 -34.30
CA LYS A 164 -0.13 -4.07 -34.91
C LYS A 164 -1.65 -3.98 -34.84
N ALA A 165 -2.15 -2.81 -34.53
CA ALA A 165 -3.56 -2.51 -34.54
C ALA A 165 -3.83 -1.19 -35.25
N THR A 166 -4.94 -1.14 -35.95
CA THR A 166 -5.45 0.08 -36.59
C THR A 166 -6.71 0.52 -35.85
N PHE A 167 -6.73 1.77 -35.45
CA PHE A 167 -7.89 2.39 -34.79
C PHE A 167 -8.49 3.44 -35.71
N LYS A 168 -9.79 3.32 -35.98
CA LYS A 168 -10.57 4.38 -36.62
C LYS A 168 -10.95 5.38 -35.56
N ILE A 169 -10.54 6.61 -35.74
CA ILE A 169 -10.74 7.69 -34.76
C ILE A 169 -11.63 8.75 -35.40
N LYS A 170 -12.56 9.26 -34.59
CA LYS A 170 -13.30 10.49 -34.86
C LYS A 170 -13.12 11.44 -33.68
N ILE A 171 -12.64 12.65 -33.94
CA ILE A 171 -12.56 13.69 -32.93
C ILE A 171 -13.89 14.46 -32.91
N ASN A 172 -14.64 14.34 -31.82
CA ASN A 172 -15.93 15.03 -31.68
C ASN A 172 -15.72 16.47 -31.18
N GLU A 173 -14.89 16.65 -30.14
CA GLU A 173 -14.63 17.95 -29.53
C GLU A 173 -13.16 18.04 -29.07
N ILE A 174 -12.65 19.25 -29.11
CA ILE A 174 -11.33 19.60 -28.57
C ILE A 174 -11.54 20.58 -27.42
N LYS A 175 -10.92 20.33 -26.30
CA LYS A 175 -10.93 21.20 -25.13
C LYS A 175 -9.52 21.51 -24.70
N GLU A 176 -9.26 22.76 -24.38
CA GLU A 176 -8.01 23.14 -23.72
C GLU A 176 -8.18 23.20 -22.21
N ARG A 177 -7.13 22.83 -21.52
CA ARG A 177 -7.06 22.97 -20.06
C ARG A 177 -6.53 24.39 -19.76
N VAL A 178 -7.39 25.25 -19.26
CA VAL A 178 -7.02 26.60 -18.85
C VAL A 178 -6.73 26.59 -17.35
N LEU A 179 -5.45 26.75 -17.01
CA LEU A 179 -5.03 26.87 -15.63
C LEU A 179 -5.41 28.27 -15.10
N PRO A 180 -6.04 28.38 -13.92
CA PRO A 180 -6.35 29.66 -13.32
C PRO A 180 -5.07 30.49 -13.06
N GLU A 181 -5.17 31.80 -13.22
CA GLU A 181 -4.07 32.69 -12.82
C GLU A 181 -3.93 32.71 -11.31
N ILE A 182 -2.69 32.85 -10.83
CA ILE A 182 -2.38 32.90 -9.39
C ILE A 182 -2.69 34.31 -8.87
N ASN A 183 -3.95 34.54 -8.51
CA ASN A 183 -4.47 35.83 -8.05
C ASN A 183 -5.48 35.62 -6.90
N ASP A 184 -6.07 36.70 -6.41
CA ASP A 184 -7.05 36.64 -5.32
C ASP A 184 -8.33 35.86 -5.70
N GLU A 185 -8.76 35.89 -6.96
CA GLU A 185 -9.90 35.13 -7.43
C GLU A 185 -9.65 33.60 -7.34
N PHE A 186 -8.42 33.19 -7.66
CA PHE A 186 -8.01 31.80 -7.49
C PHE A 186 -8.00 31.38 -6.01
N ALA A 187 -7.47 32.24 -5.14
CA ALA A 187 -7.49 31.98 -3.71
C ALA A 187 -8.92 31.84 -3.17
N GLN A 188 -9.85 32.65 -3.63
CA GLN A 188 -11.28 32.55 -3.26
C GLN A 188 -11.93 31.26 -3.79
N LYS A 189 -11.58 30.81 -5.01
CA LYS A 189 -12.04 29.51 -5.53
C LYS A 189 -11.57 28.33 -4.66
N VAL A 190 -10.40 28.44 -4.06
CA VAL A 190 -9.84 27.45 -3.13
C VAL A 190 -10.46 27.57 -1.71
N GLY A 191 -11.19 28.66 -1.43
CA GLY A 191 -11.85 28.90 -0.13
C GLY A 191 -11.03 29.78 0.82
N LEU A 192 -10.06 30.52 0.31
CA LEU A 192 -9.22 31.44 1.07
C LEU A 192 -9.50 32.90 0.67
N ASP A 193 -9.26 33.86 1.55
CA ASP A 193 -9.66 35.24 1.36
C ASP A 193 -8.89 35.95 0.24
N ASN A 194 -7.61 35.69 0.10
CA ASN A 194 -6.73 36.32 -0.88
C ASN A 194 -5.48 35.46 -1.16
N LEU A 195 -4.69 35.91 -2.14
CA LEU A 195 -3.46 35.22 -2.56
C LEU A 195 -2.41 35.10 -1.44
N GLU A 196 -2.34 36.07 -0.54
CA GLU A 196 -1.38 36.06 0.55
C GLU A 196 -1.75 34.96 1.58
N ALA A 197 -3.02 34.82 1.91
CA ALA A 197 -3.55 33.73 2.72
C ALA A 197 -3.29 32.35 2.08
N LEU A 198 -3.47 32.23 0.76
CA LEU A 198 -3.17 31.00 0.03
C LEU A 198 -1.68 30.63 0.12
N LYS A 199 -0.79 31.60 -0.06
CA LYS A 199 0.66 31.39 0.05
C LYS A 199 1.08 30.96 1.45
N GLU A 200 0.48 31.56 2.46
CA GLU A 200 0.75 31.23 3.86
C GLU A 200 0.23 29.82 4.21
N ASP A 201 -0.96 29.46 3.74
CA ASP A 201 -1.55 28.15 3.94
C ASP A 201 -0.72 27.04 3.30
N ILE A 202 -0.26 27.24 2.05
CA ILE A 202 0.63 26.26 1.38
C ILE A 202 1.93 26.09 2.15
N LYS A 203 2.58 27.20 2.59
CA LYS A 203 3.81 27.12 3.38
C LYS A 203 3.59 26.37 4.69
N LYS A 204 2.53 26.69 5.41
CA LYS A 204 2.16 26.00 6.65
C LYS A 204 1.91 24.51 6.45
N HIS A 205 1.24 24.14 5.37
CA HIS A 205 0.99 22.74 5.02
C HIS A 205 2.28 21.98 4.69
N LEU A 206 3.19 22.60 3.96
CA LEU A 206 4.50 22.05 3.63
C LEU A 206 5.35 21.87 4.89
N GLU A 207 5.39 22.88 5.76
CA GLU A 207 6.09 22.81 7.04
C GLU A 207 5.51 21.71 7.95
N GLN A 208 4.19 21.66 8.07
CA GLN A 208 3.52 20.59 8.84
C GLN A 208 3.82 19.21 8.29
N THR A 209 3.83 19.05 6.97
CA THR A 209 4.17 17.77 6.32
C THR A 209 5.63 17.40 6.60
N ARG A 210 6.54 18.37 6.54
CA ARG A 210 7.96 18.16 6.86
C ARG A 210 8.16 17.78 8.33
N GLU A 211 7.52 18.49 9.25
CA GLU A 211 7.60 18.17 10.68
C GLU A 211 7.02 16.78 10.99
N ASN A 212 5.90 16.41 10.36
CA ASN A 212 5.33 15.07 10.50
C ASN A 212 6.29 13.99 9.96
N ALA A 213 6.95 14.24 8.83
CA ALA A 213 7.94 13.33 8.28
C ALA A 213 9.19 13.21 9.16
N LYS A 214 9.71 14.33 9.70
CA LYS A 214 10.82 14.32 10.68
C LYS A 214 10.46 13.52 11.92
N ARG A 215 9.26 13.73 12.44
CA ARG A 215 8.76 12.99 13.58
C ARG A 215 8.68 11.50 13.29
N ALA A 216 8.12 11.12 12.14
CA ALA A 216 8.04 9.72 11.73
C ALA A 216 9.43 9.07 11.57
N ASN A 217 10.41 9.81 11.01
CA ASN A 217 11.79 9.35 10.91
C ASN A 217 12.42 9.11 12.30
N ALA A 218 12.21 10.05 13.23
CA ALA A 218 12.69 9.91 14.60
C ALA A 218 12.05 8.71 15.31
N GLU A 219 10.74 8.56 15.20
CA GLU A 219 10.00 7.43 15.75
C GLU A 219 10.52 6.10 15.20
N ASN A 220 10.70 6.00 13.87
CA ASN A 220 11.26 4.81 13.23
C ASN A 220 12.69 4.52 13.68
N ALA A 221 13.53 5.54 13.83
CA ALA A 221 14.91 5.38 14.31
C ALA A 221 14.96 4.86 15.76
N VAL A 222 14.06 5.34 16.62
CA VAL A 222 13.92 4.83 18.00
C VAL A 222 13.49 3.36 17.96
N PHE A 223 12.43 3.02 17.23
CA PHE A 223 11.98 1.64 17.12
C PHE A 223 13.07 0.70 16.60
N LYS A 224 13.74 1.10 15.53
CA LYS A 224 14.84 0.31 14.98
C LYS A 224 15.92 0.03 16.04
N LYS A 225 16.32 1.06 16.78
CA LYS A 225 17.36 0.92 17.82
C LYS A 225 16.92 0.01 18.98
N VAL A 226 15.65 0.08 19.39
CA VAL A 226 15.05 -0.80 20.41
C VAL A 226 15.06 -2.25 19.92
N ILE A 227 14.60 -2.49 18.69
CA ILE A 227 14.47 -3.83 18.10
C ILE A 227 15.86 -4.44 17.86
N ASP A 228 16.81 -3.65 17.36
CA ASP A 228 18.19 -4.11 17.13
C ASP A 228 18.89 -4.48 18.45
N GLY A 229 18.58 -3.77 19.52
CA GLY A 229 19.08 -4.06 20.87
C GLY A 229 18.47 -5.29 21.53
N ALA A 230 17.38 -5.80 21.02
CA ALA A 230 16.68 -6.97 21.59
C ALA A 230 17.13 -8.27 20.89
N SER A 231 17.19 -9.35 21.68
CA SER A 231 17.49 -10.71 21.18
C SER A 231 16.26 -11.60 21.33
N VAL A 232 15.93 -12.32 20.25
CA VAL A 232 14.82 -13.26 20.18
C VAL A 232 15.23 -14.44 19.32
N GLU A 233 15.00 -15.66 19.79
CA GLU A 233 15.17 -16.87 19.00
C GLU A 233 13.83 -17.24 18.36
N ILE A 234 13.69 -16.99 17.06
CA ILE A 234 12.47 -17.27 16.30
C ILE A 234 12.64 -18.61 15.59
N SER A 235 11.65 -19.49 15.71
CA SER A 235 11.71 -20.79 15.02
C SER A 235 11.47 -20.60 13.52
N GLU A 236 12.20 -21.39 12.71
CA GLU A 236 12.03 -21.42 11.24
C GLU A 236 10.56 -21.61 10.83
N ARG A 237 9.84 -22.41 11.59
CA ARG A 237 8.43 -22.69 11.32
C ARG A 237 7.52 -21.46 11.55
N MET A 238 7.85 -20.61 12.54
CA MET A 238 7.15 -19.34 12.72
C MET A 238 7.43 -18.42 11.53
N ILE A 239 8.69 -18.36 11.09
CA ILE A 239 9.08 -17.56 9.92
C ILE A 239 8.36 -18.06 8.67
N ASP A 240 8.33 -19.37 8.43
CA ASP A 240 7.65 -19.98 7.28
C ASP A 240 6.15 -19.65 7.24
N ARG A 241 5.48 -19.75 8.40
CA ARG A 241 4.04 -19.45 8.49
C ARG A 241 3.75 -17.98 8.22
N GLU A 242 4.53 -17.07 8.81
CA GLU A 242 4.38 -15.65 8.57
C GLU A 242 4.72 -15.28 7.12
N ALA A 243 5.78 -15.89 6.56
CA ALA A 243 6.14 -15.69 5.16
C ALA A 243 5.04 -16.14 4.19
N GLN A 244 4.34 -17.24 4.48
CA GLN A 244 3.18 -17.65 3.69
C GLN A 244 2.03 -16.64 3.76
N SER A 245 1.78 -16.06 4.94
CA SER A 245 0.78 -15.01 5.11
C SER A 245 1.15 -13.75 4.32
N LEU A 246 2.42 -13.30 4.44
CA LEU A 246 2.92 -12.14 3.69
C LEU A 246 2.89 -12.37 2.18
N LEU A 247 3.22 -13.57 1.71
CA LEU A 247 3.11 -13.92 0.29
C LEU A 247 1.67 -13.83 -0.22
N ALA A 248 0.71 -14.30 0.58
CA ALA A 248 -0.71 -14.20 0.23
C ALA A 248 -1.17 -12.74 0.20
N GLU A 249 -0.78 -11.92 1.19
CA GLU A 249 -1.05 -10.48 1.21
C GLU A 249 -0.44 -9.78 -0.02
N TYR A 250 0.78 -10.14 -0.39
CA TYR A 250 1.48 -9.58 -1.56
C TYR A 250 0.76 -9.93 -2.86
N LYS A 251 0.40 -11.21 -3.05
CA LYS A 251 -0.37 -11.66 -4.22
C LYS A 251 -1.73 -10.96 -4.34
N ASN A 252 -2.44 -10.80 -3.23
CA ASN A 252 -3.72 -10.09 -3.20
C ASN A 252 -3.58 -8.61 -3.58
N ARG A 253 -2.52 -7.95 -3.11
CA ARG A 253 -2.23 -6.55 -3.46
C ARG A 253 -1.91 -6.39 -4.93
N LEU A 254 -1.11 -7.28 -5.51
CA LEU A 254 -0.82 -7.30 -6.95
C LEU A 254 -2.10 -7.50 -7.77
N ALA A 255 -2.94 -8.45 -7.38
CA ALA A 255 -4.21 -8.72 -8.06
C ALA A 255 -5.15 -7.50 -8.02
N ALA A 256 -5.19 -6.76 -6.90
CA ALA A 256 -5.96 -5.52 -6.79
C ALA A 256 -5.46 -4.41 -7.73
N GLN A 257 -4.17 -4.45 -8.09
CA GLN A 257 -3.54 -3.54 -9.07
C GLN A 257 -3.63 -4.07 -10.51
N GLY A 258 -4.29 -5.20 -10.74
CA GLY A 258 -4.38 -5.84 -12.05
C GLY A 258 -3.08 -6.54 -12.52
N ILE A 259 -2.11 -6.74 -11.61
CA ILE A 259 -0.84 -7.38 -11.89
C ILE A 259 -0.94 -8.87 -11.52
N SER A 260 -0.67 -9.76 -12.47
CA SER A 260 -0.66 -11.19 -12.20
C SER A 260 0.67 -11.63 -11.57
N TRP A 261 0.62 -12.66 -10.73
CA TRP A 261 1.81 -13.27 -10.15
C TRP A 261 2.83 -13.73 -11.20
N GLU A 262 2.33 -14.27 -12.31
CA GLU A 262 3.15 -14.73 -13.43
C GLU A 262 3.93 -13.58 -14.10
N MET A 263 3.41 -12.37 -14.10
CA MET A 263 4.14 -11.21 -14.64
C MET A 263 5.35 -10.87 -13.76
N ILE A 264 5.20 -10.93 -12.44
CA ILE A 264 6.27 -10.66 -11.50
C ILE A 264 7.36 -11.74 -11.57
N THR A 265 6.97 -13.03 -11.61
CA THR A 265 7.93 -14.16 -11.66
C THR A 265 8.68 -14.27 -12.99
N LYS A 266 8.25 -13.55 -14.04
CA LYS A 266 9.04 -13.39 -15.28
C LYS A 266 10.20 -12.40 -15.12
N THR A 267 10.09 -11.45 -14.20
CA THR A 267 11.10 -10.38 -14.00
C THR A 267 11.98 -10.62 -12.78
N GLN A 268 11.46 -11.31 -11.77
CA GLN A 268 12.17 -11.66 -10.54
C GLN A 268 12.03 -13.15 -10.27
N SER A 269 13.10 -13.77 -9.81
CA SER A 269 13.07 -15.17 -9.38
C SER A 269 12.14 -15.35 -8.18
N GLU A 270 11.33 -16.42 -8.20
CA GLU A 270 10.43 -16.74 -7.08
C GLU A 270 11.22 -16.97 -5.78
N ASP A 271 12.43 -17.54 -5.87
CA ASP A 271 13.32 -17.77 -4.74
C ASP A 271 13.81 -16.45 -4.12
N GLU A 272 14.12 -15.45 -4.94
CA GLU A 272 14.52 -14.12 -4.46
C GLU A 272 13.37 -13.40 -3.76
N ILE A 273 12.16 -13.49 -4.32
CA ILE A 273 10.96 -12.95 -3.70
C ILE A 273 10.70 -13.64 -2.36
N MET A 274 10.77 -14.97 -2.32
CA MET A 274 10.56 -15.74 -1.10
C MET A 274 11.62 -15.42 -0.04
N LYS A 275 12.88 -15.24 -0.43
CA LYS A 275 13.93 -14.82 0.49
C LYS A 275 13.63 -13.48 1.13
N SER A 276 13.27 -12.48 0.34
CA SER A 276 12.89 -11.16 0.85
C SER A 276 11.67 -11.23 1.78
N ILE A 277 10.66 -12.00 1.40
CA ILE A 277 9.46 -12.20 2.23
C ILE A 277 9.80 -12.88 3.56
N ARG A 278 10.75 -13.82 3.59
CA ARG A 278 11.21 -14.46 4.84
C ARG A 278 11.94 -13.49 5.75
N GLU A 279 12.79 -12.64 5.20
CA GLU A 279 13.49 -11.57 5.95
C GLU A 279 12.47 -10.58 6.55
N ASP A 280 11.46 -10.20 5.78
CA ASP A 280 10.35 -9.36 6.25
C ASP A 280 9.51 -10.05 7.33
N ALA A 281 9.24 -11.35 7.17
CA ALA A 281 8.50 -12.15 8.14
C ALA A 281 9.24 -12.25 9.47
N GLU A 282 10.54 -12.52 9.45
CA GLU A 282 11.39 -12.57 10.64
C GLU A 282 11.38 -11.22 11.37
N SER A 283 11.58 -10.13 10.61
CA SER A 283 11.53 -8.77 11.13
C SER A 283 10.17 -8.45 11.77
N ARG A 284 9.07 -8.79 11.09
CA ARG A 284 7.71 -8.56 11.59
C ARG A 284 7.42 -9.31 12.89
N ILE A 285 7.85 -10.58 12.97
CA ILE A 285 7.71 -11.39 14.19
C ILE A 285 8.55 -10.79 15.32
N LYS A 286 9.82 -10.47 15.05
CA LYS A 286 10.72 -9.84 16.04
C LYS A 286 10.12 -8.55 16.60
N ASN A 287 9.69 -7.67 15.71
CA ASN A 287 9.06 -6.40 16.08
C ASN A 287 7.85 -6.61 17.00
N SER A 288 6.95 -7.50 16.61
CA SER A 288 5.75 -7.81 17.40
C SER A 288 6.08 -8.35 18.79
N LEU A 289 7.03 -9.28 18.87
CA LEU A 289 7.42 -9.90 20.14
C LEU A 289 8.12 -8.92 21.09
N VAL A 290 8.99 -8.06 20.56
CA VAL A 290 9.70 -7.03 21.34
C VAL A 290 8.72 -6.01 21.90
N ILE A 291 7.81 -5.50 21.06
CA ILE A 291 6.78 -4.55 21.45
C ILE A 291 5.87 -5.14 22.55
N ASP A 292 5.41 -6.37 22.35
CA ASP A 292 4.59 -7.07 23.34
C ASP A 292 5.31 -7.28 24.66
N LYS A 293 6.62 -7.54 24.63
CA LYS A 293 7.42 -7.71 25.84
C LYS A 293 7.54 -6.41 26.62
N ILE A 294 7.87 -5.31 25.93
CA ILE A 294 7.95 -3.97 26.54
C ILE A 294 6.58 -3.56 27.12
N ALA A 295 5.50 -3.74 26.35
CA ALA A 295 4.17 -3.41 26.80
C ALA A 295 3.78 -4.16 28.11
N LYS A 296 4.20 -5.43 28.24
CA LYS A 296 3.99 -6.21 29.45
C LYS A 296 4.82 -5.72 30.62
N GLU A 297 6.09 -5.39 30.40
CA GLU A 297 6.99 -4.89 31.45
C GLU A 297 6.53 -3.53 31.98
N GLU A 298 6.12 -2.64 31.09
CA GLU A 298 5.62 -1.30 31.43
C GLU A 298 4.13 -1.29 31.80
N LYS A 299 3.47 -2.46 31.80
CA LYS A 299 2.04 -2.63 32.12
C LYS A 299 1.14 -1.71 31.30
N ILE A 300 1.49 -1.50 30.04
CA ILE A 300 0.72 -0.69 29.11
C ILE A 300 -0.53 -1.48 28.75
N THR A 301 -1.67 -0.92 29.03
CA THR A 301 -2.97 -1.38 28.55
C THR A 301 -3.49 -0.38 27.53
N LEU A 302 -3.84 -0.85 26.35
CA LEU A 302 -4.50 0.00 25.38
C LEU A 302 -5.81 0.50 25.97
N ALA A 303 -5.89 1.80 26.23
CA ALA A 303 -7.15 2.41 26.60
C ALA A 303 -8.09 2.41 25.37
N GLN A 304 -9.38 2.19 25.62
CA GLN A 304 -10.38 2.22 24.57
C GLN A 304 -10.39 3.58 23.82
N GLU A 305 -9.95 4.62 24.50
CA GLU A 305 -9.78 5.97 23.98
C GLU A 305 -8.69 6.07 22.91
N ASP A 306 -7.57 5.34 23.05
CA ASP A 306 -6.46 5.36 22.08
C ASP A 306 -6.85 4.67 20.78
N ILE A 307 -7.58 3.58 20.88
CA ILE A 307 -8.15 2.87 19.72
C ILE A 307 -9.18 3.78 19.03
N THR A 308 -10.04 4.44 19.82
CA THR A 308 -11.06 5.37 19.31
C THR A 308 -10.45 6.55 18.57
N LYS A 309 -9.35 7.11 19.09
CA LYS A 309 -8.59 8.17 18.42
C LYS A 309 -8.06 7.74 17.06
N LYS A 310 -7.54 6.52 16.96
CA LYS A 310 -7.06 5.97 15.67
C LYS A 310 -8.20 5.77 14.67
N PHE A 311 -9.34 5.29 15.13
CA PHE A 311 -10.53 5.20 14.27
C PHE A 311 -10.99 6.58 13.76
N SER A 312 -10.95 7.60 14.63
CA SER A 312 -11.30 8.96 14.22
C SER A 312 -10.31 9.54 13.20
N GLN A 313 -9.01 9.29 13.36
CA GLN A 313 -7.98 9.71 12.40
C GLN A 313 -8.13 9.03 11.04
N LEU A 314 -8.40 7.72 11.03
CA LEU A 314 -8.70 6.97 9.80
C LEU A 314 -9.97 7.46 9.14
N GLY A 315 -11.04 7.71 9.92
CA GLY A 315 -12.28 8.25 9.42
C GLY A 315 -12.10 9.57 8.70
N ALA A 316 -11.35 10.47 9.30
CA ALA A 316 -11.03 11.76 8.71
C ALA A 316 -10.23 11.62 7.41
N ALA A 317 -9.28 10.68 7.34
CA ALA A 317 -8.46 10.44 6.15
C ALA A 317 -9.26 9.85 4.96
N TYR A 318 -10.27 9.02 5.25
CA TYR A 318 -11.09 8.37 4.22
C TYR A 318 -12.47 9.02 4.01
N GLY A 319 -12.79 10.11 4.73
CA GLY A 319 -14.08 10.76 4.66
C GLY A 319 -15.26 9.91 5.16
N ILE A 320 -14.98 8.95 6.05
CA ILE A 320 -15.94 7.97 6.57
C ILE A 320 -16.18 8.25 8.06
N SER A 321 -17.43 8.09 8.52
CA SER A 321 -17.74 8.28 9.93
C SER A 321 -17.09 7.22 10.82
N GLN A 322 -16.73 7.59 12.05
CA GLN A 322 -16.16 6.67 13.04
C GLN A 322 -17.05 5.43 13.26
N GLN A 323 -18.35 5.56 13.22
CA GLN A 323 -19.28 4.46 13.41
C GLN A 323 -19.24 3.45 12.25
N GLU A 324 -19.13 3.94 11.02
CA GLU A 324 -18.98 3.08 9.84
C GLU A 324 -17.66 2.32 9.84
N ILE A 325 -16.57 2.97 10.27
CA ILE A 325 -15.28 2.31 10.43
C ILE A 325 -15.36 1.18 11.47
N ILE A 326 -15.94 1.45 12.63
CA ILE A 326 -16.09 0.43 13.69
C ILE A 326 -16.91 -0.76 13.18
N GLN A 327 -17.95 -0.52 12.37
CA GLN A 327 -18.75 -1.60 11.79
C GLN A 327 -18.01 -2.42 10.74
N GLN A 328 -17.18 -1.77 9.91
CA GLN A 328 -16.41 -2.45 8.86
C GLN A 328 -15.20 -3.19 9.45
N ILE A 329 -14.46 -2.55 10.35
CA ILE A 329 -13.26 -3.09 10.96
C ILE A 329 -13.59 -4.14 12.04
N GLY A 330 -14.70 -3.96 12.78
CA GLY A 330 -15.14 -4.93 13.79
C GLY A 330 -15.46 -6.32 13.22
N LYS A 331 -15.64 -6.41 11.89
CA LYS A 331 -15.82 -7.67 11.16
C LYS A 331 -14.51 -8.28 10.66
N ASN A 332 -13.39 -7.56 10.74
CA ASN A 332 -12.10 -8.01 10.27
C ASN A 332 -11.06 -7.99 11.41
N PRO A 333 -10.81 -9.16 12.05
CA PRO A 333 -9.88 -9.26 13.18
C PRO A 333 -8.45 -8.84 12.85
N GLU A 334 -8.01 -8.99 11.60
CA GLU A 334 -6.65 -8.64 11.17
C GLU A 334 -6.44 -7.13 11.18
N ILE A 335 -7.42 -6.37 10.68
CA ILE A 335 -7.37 -4.90 10.69
C ILE A 335 -7.40 -4.39 12.13
N LEU A 336 -8.23 -4.98 12.99
CA LEU A 336 -8.30 -4.62 14.41
C LEU A 336 -6.96 -4.88 15.12
N SER A 337 -6.32 -6.01 14.83
CA SER A 337 -4.99 -6.36 15.37
C SER A 337 -3.92 -5.36 14.92
N SER A 338 -3.88 -5.02 13.63
CA SER A 338 -2.95 -4.03 13.06
C SER A 338 -3.12 -2.65 13.70
N LEU A 339 -4.35 -2.18 13.87
CA LEU A 339 -4.63 -0.90 14.51
C LEU A 339 -4.30 -0.88 16.00
N SER A 340 -4.55 -1.98 16.70
CA SER A 340 -4.15 -2.14 18.10
C SER A 340 -2.63 -2.08 18.24
N GLN A 341 -1.90 -2.69 17.32
CA GLN A 341 -0.44 -2.64 17.29
C GLN A 341 0.08 -1.22 17.02
N GLN A 342 -0.53 -0.50 16.08
CA GLN A 342 -0.16 0.90 15.81
C GLN A 342 -0.46 1.81 17.02
N ALA A 343 -1.58 1.61 17.71
CA ALA A 343 -1.91 2.37 18.89
C ALA A 343 -0.93 2.07 20.05
N MET A 344 -0.53 0.81 20.19
CA MET A 344 0.48 0.39 21.18
C MET A 344 1.85 0.99 20.87
N ASN A 345 2.27 1.02 19.61
CA ASN A 345 3.53 1.63 19.19
C ASN A 345 3.60 3.11 19.59
N LEU A 346 2.52 3.87 19.38
CA LEU A 346 2.47 5.28 19.80
C LEU A 346 2.56 5.46 21.31
N SER A 347 1.92 4.58 22.08
CA SER A 347 1.99 4.61 23.54
C SER A 347 3.41 4.30 24.04
N LEU A 348 4.13 3.41 23.36
CA LEU A 348 5.52 3.05 23.67
C LEU A 348 6.53 4.17 23.36
N ILE A 349 6.30 4.94 22.29
CA ILE A 349 7.18 6.07 21.94
C ILE A 349 7.24 7.11 23.04
N HIS A 350 6.14 7.31 23.76
CA HIS A 350 6.09 8.26 24.89
C HIS A 350 6.87 7.82 26.13
N ILE A 351 7.31 6.57 26.20
CA ILE A 351 8.12 6.02 27.29
C ILE A 351 9.61 6.15 27.02
#